data_e557965982e124cab2e19dce859df03f
#
_entry.id   e557965982e124cab2e19dce859df03f
#
_cell.length_a   1.000
_cell.length_b   1.000
_cell.length_c   1.000
_cell.angle_alpha   90.00
_cell.angle_beta   90.00
_cell.angle_gamma   90.00
#
_symmetry.space_group_name_H-M   'P 1'
#
loop_
_entity.id
_entity.type
_entity.pdbx_description
1 polymer ?
#
loop_
_entity_poly.entity_id
_entity_poly.type
_entity_poly.pdbx_seq_one_letter_code
_entity_poly.pdbx_strand_id
1 'polypeptide(L)'
;RGNGIARFMEDYKAANPDRNVTYEKIESGLDLSTVGNRVAAYVQANPNTTAYLDVGFWEAGAAQAVRNLGYGPGEILLAGFDLVDVVFEEMDKGYVQLTVDQQPYYQGYMSVHQLYLMNKYGLSALDINTGKAMIGPDDVETIRSFKGMSVR
;
A
#
# COMPACT_ATOMS: atom_id res chain seq x y z
N ARG A 1 2.38 -10.08 1.76
CA ARG A 1 1.96 -8.76 2.27
C ARG A 1 0.89 -8.92 3.34
N GLY A 2 -0.30 -9.44 3.04
CA GLY A 2 -1.40 -9.60 4.02
C GLY A 2 -1.02 -10.37 5.29
N ASN A 3 -0.16 -11.39 5.20
CA ASN A 3 0.34 -12.08 6.39
C ASN A 3 1.27 -11.21 7.25
N GLY A 4 2.04 -10.30 6.62
CA GLY A 4 2.86 -9.34 7.35
C GLY A 4 2.03 -8.32 8.11
N ILE A 5 0.98 -7.80 7.48
CA ILE A 5 0.01 -6.90 8.12
C ILE A 5 -0.66 -7.61 9.32
N ALA A 6 -1.15 -8.83 9.11
CA ALA A 6 -1.79 -9.61 10.18
C ALA A 6 -0.84 -9.86 11.35
N ARG A 7 0.40 -10.26 11.07
CA ARG A 7 1.42 -10.46 12.12
C ARG A 7 1.65 -9.18 12.92
N PHE A 8 1.82 -8.05 12.22
CA PHE A 8 1.96 -6.76 12.91
C PHE A 8 0.75 -6.45 13.81
N MET A 9 -0.47 -6.71 13.33
CA MET A 9 -1.69 -6.47 14.11
C MET A 9 -1.77 -7.34 15.36
N GLU A 10 -1.34 -8.61 15.29
CA GLU A 10 -1.26 -9.49 16.47
C GLU A 10 -0.21 -9.01 17.46
N ASP A 11 1.00 -8.66 16.98
CA ASP A 11 2.08 -8.15 17.81
C ASP A 11 1.67 -6.81 18.48
N TYR A 12 1.02 -5.92 17.74
CA TYR A 12 0.51 -4.64 18.26
C TYR A 12 -0.57 -4.83 19.31
N LYS A 13 -1.51 -5.74 19.06
CA LYS A 13 -2.59 -6.09 20.01
C LYS A 13 -2.02 -6.68 21.30
N ALA A 14 -1.04 -7.56 21.19
CA ALA A 14 -0.36 -8.15 22.35
C ALA A 14 0.41 -7.09 23.19
N ALA A 15 1.04 -6.13 22.51
CA ALA A 15 1.78 -5.03 23.16
C ALA A 15 0.85 -3.94 23.76
N ASN A 16 -0.43 -3.89 23.37
CA ASN A 16 -1.37 -2.86 23.79
C ASN A 16 -2.69 -3.48 24.30
N PRO A 17 -2.66 -4.27 25.39
CA PRO A 17 -3.82 -5.02 25.86
C PRO A 17 -5.00 -4.13 26.29
N ASP A 18 -4.74 -2.89 26.68
CA ASP A 18 -5.74 -1.91 27.08
C ASP A 18 -6.45 -1.23 25.90
N ARG A 19 -5.98 -1.48 24.66
CA ARG A 19 -6.61 -0.97 23.44
C ARG A 19 -7.52 -2.03 22.84
N ASN A 20 -8.75 -1.67 22.52
CA ASN A 20 -9.66 -2.55 21.80
C ASN A 20 -9.29 -2.58 20.32
N VAL A 21 -8.25 -3.34 19.98
CA VAL A 21 -7.77 -3.51 18.60
C VAL A 21 -8.37 -4.79 18.01
N THR A 22 -9.13 -4.63 16.96
CA THR A 22 -9.66 -5.76 16.17
C THR A 22 -9.26 -5.58 14.70
N TYR A 23 -9.08 -6.69 14.00
CA TYR A 23 -8.88 -6.67 12.55
C TYR A 23 -9.48 -7.91 11.90
N GLU A 24 -9.82 -7.79 10.65
CA GLU A 24 -10.34 -8.87 9.84
C GLU A 24 -9.68 -8.86 8.46
N LYS A 25 -9.45 -10.04 7.88
CA LYS A 25 -9.00 -10.18 6.50
C LYS A 25 -10.21 -10.38 5.61
N ILE A 26 -10.38 -9.51 4.63
CA ILE A 26 -11.44 -9.62 3.63
C ILE A 26 -10.84 -9.91 2.26
N GLU A 27 -11.51 -10.73 1.47
CA GLU A 27 -11.19 -10.93 0.07
C GLU A 27 -11.81 -9.80 -0.77
N SER A 28 -11.06 -8.72 -0.95
CA SER A 28 -11.57 -7.50 -1.58
C SER A 28 -11.62 -7.56 -3.12
N GLY A 29 -10.82 -8.41 -3.76
CA GLY A 29 -10.77 -8.54 -5.22
C GLY A 29 -9.46 -8.02 -5.83
N LEU A 30 -9.40 -7.96 -7.16
CA LEU A 30 -8.21 -7.60 -7.93
C LEU A 30 -8.50 -6.51 -8.97
N ASP A 31 -9.53 -5.73 -8.79
CA ASP A 31 -9.85 -4.55 -9.59
C ASP A 31 -10.51 -3.46 -8.73
N LEU A 32 -10.37 -2.20 -9.14
CA LEU A 32 -10.81 -1.04 -8.36
C LEU A 32 -12.31 -1.05 -8.03
N SER A 33 -13.14 -1.49 -8.97
CA SER A 33 -14.60 -1.50 -8.80
C SER A 33 -15.02 -2.57 -7.80
N THR A 34 -14.51 -3.80 -7.96
CA THR A 34 -14.81 -4.90 -7.04
C THR A 34 -14.33 -4.59 -5.62
N VAL A 35 -13.10 -4.06 -5.49
CA VAL A 35 -12.57 -3.64 -4.19
C VAL A 35 -13.44 -2.55 -3.58
N GLY A 36 -13.77 -1.52 -4.34
CA GLY A 36 -14.64 -0.44 -3.87
C GLY A 36 -15.99 -0.96 -3.37
N ASN A 37 -16.65 -1.82 -4.14
CA ASN A 37 -17.94 -2.39 -3.76
C ASN A 37 -17.87 -3.24 -2.47
N ARG A 38 -16.83 -4.07 -2.34
CA ARG A 38 -16.66 -4.94 -1.17
C ARG A 38 -16.28 -4.14 0.08
N VAL A 39 -15.40 -3.15 -0.06
CA VAL A 39 -15.05 -2.26 1.04
C VAL A 39 -16.25 -1.42 1.48
N ALA A 40 -17.05 -0.89 0.53
CA ALA A 40 -18.28 -0.19 0.85
C ALA A 40 -19.24 -1.07 1.65
N ALA A 41 -19.49 -2.29 1.19
CA ALA A 41 -20.38 -3.23 1.90
C ALA A 41 -19.85 -3.58 3.30
N TYR A 42 -18.53 -3.77 3.42
CA TYR A 42 -17.90 -4.06 4.72
C TYR A 42 -18.04 -2.90 5.70
N VAL A 43 -17.73 -1.68 5.26
CA VAL A 43 -17.82 -0.46 6.08
C VAL A 43 -19.27 -0.19 6.51
N GLN A 44 -20.25 -0.39 5.63
CA GLN A 44 -21.67 -0.25 5.98
C GLN A 44 -22.12 -1.27 7.04
N ALA A 45 -21.62 -2.51 6.96
CA ALA A 45 -21.90 -3.54 7.96
C ALA A 45 -21.12 -3.33 9.28
N ASN A 46 -19.98 -2.62 9.21
CA ASN A 46 -19.06 -2.39 10.33
C ASN A 46 -18.73 -0.90 10.47
N PRO A 47 -19.66 -0.08 10.98
CA PRO A 47 -19.52 1.38 11.01
C PRO A 47 -18.36 1.90 11.90
N ASN A 48 -17.78 1.04 12.72
CA ASN A 48 -16.61 1.36 13.54
C ASN A 48 -15.28 1.06 12.83
N THR A 49 -15.29 0.78 11.54
CA THR A 49 -14.07 0.60 10.74
C THR A 49 -13.27 1.90 10.71
N THR A 50 -12.02 1.83 11.14
CA THR A 50 -11.13 3.00 11.20
C THR A 50 -10.03 2.97 10.14
N ALA A 51 -9.73 1.81 9.56
CA ALA A 51 -8.69 1.69 8.55
C ALA A 51 -8.95 0.51 7.60
N TYR A 52 -8.47 0.65 6.36
CA TYR A 52 -8.35 -0.43 5.38
C TYR A 52 -6.93 -0.45 4.83
N LEU A 53 -6.28 -1.60 4.89
CA LEU A 53 -4.91 -1.82 4.43
C LEU A 53 -4.95 -2.80 3.26
N ASP A 54 -4.66 -2.30 2.07
CA ASP A 54 -4.61 -3.12 0.86
C ASP A 54 -3.24 -3.80 0.68
N VAL A 55 -3.21 -4.82 -0.16
CA VAL A 55 -1.98 -5.54 -0.53
C VAL A 55 -1.49 -5.20 -1.94
N GLY A 56 -2.12 -4.27 -2.61
CA GLY A 56 -1.82 -3.72 -3.94
C GLY A 56 -2.15 -2.24 -3.99
N PHE A 57 -2.53 -1.75 -5.17
CA PHE A 57 -2.93 -0.35 -5.42
C PHE A 57 -4.47 -0.15 -5.43
N TRP A 58 -5.21 -1.17 -5.05
CA TRP A 58 -6.67 -1.15 -5.11
C TRP A 58 -7.29 -0.32 -3.97
N GLU A 59 -6.50 0.16 -3.01
CA GLU A 59 -6.92 1.15 -2.02
C GLU A 59 -7.53 2.41 -2.66
N ALA A 60 -7.17 2.73 -3.92
CA ALA A 60 -7.80 3.81 -4.65
C ALA A 60 -9.29 3.53 -4.92
N GLY A 61 -9.67 2.27 -5.16
CA GLY A 61 -11.08 1.87 -5.25
C GLY A 61 -11.81 1.98 -3.92
N ALA A 62 -11.14 1.62 -2.82
CA ALA A 62 -11.65 1.81 -1.48
C ALA A 62 -11.85 3.30 -1.14
N ALA A 63 -10.91 4.17 -1.55
CA ALA A 63 -11.01 5.61 -1.37
C ALA A 63 -12.25 6.19 -2.06
N GLN A 64 -12.51 5.80 -3.30
CA GLN A 64 -13.72 6.19 -4.00
C GLN A 64 -14.99 5.70 -3.29
N ALA A 65 -14.95 4.48 -2.76
CA ALA A 65 -16.09 3.89 -2.08
C ALA A 65 -16.42 4.60 -0.76
N VAL A 66 -15.43 4.85 0.11
CA VAL A 66 -15.66 5.55 1.39
C VAL A 66 -16.13 6.98 1.18
N ARG A 67 -15.60 7.67 0.14
CA ARG A 67 -16.10 8.99 -0.27
C ARG A 67 -17.56 8.95 -0.71
N ASN A 68 -17.98 7.96 -1.50
CA ASN A 68 -19.34 7.81 -1.95
C ASN A 68 -20.31 7.48 -0.79
N LEU A 69 -19.82 6.89 0.29
CA LEU A 69 -20.56 6.67 1.53
C LEU A 69 -20.68 7.93 2.40
N GLY A 70 -20.00 9.03 2.03
CA GLY A 70 -20.07 10.31 2.73
C GLY A 70 -18.98 10.51 3.80
N TYR A 71 -18.01 9.60 3.90
CA TYR A 71 -16.85 9.82 4.77
C TYR A 71 -15.94 10.91 4.23
N GLY A 72 -15.45 11.75 5.11
CA GLY A 72 -14.45 12.79 4.80
C GLY A 72 -13.01 12.22 4.70
N PRO A 73 -12.07 13.04 4.15
CA PRO A 73 -10.67 12.67 4.09
C PRO A 73 -10.11 12.29 5.47
N GLY A 74 -9.47 11.13 5.59
CA GLY A 74 -8.85 10.65 6.82
C GLY A 74 -9.80 10.10 7.88
N GLU A 75 -11.12 10.11 7.68
CA GLU A 75 -12.05 9.48 8.64
C GLU A 75 -11.90 7.95 8.65
N ILE A 76 -11.60 7.36 7.49
CA ILE A 76 -11.11 5.98 7.38
C ILE A 76 -9.72 6.05 6.76
N LEU A 77 -8.71 5.54 7.46
CA LEU A 77 -7.34 5.54 6.99
C LEU A 77 -7.14 4.46 5.92
N LEU A 78 -6.62 4.84 4.76
CA LEU A 78 -6.38 3.93 3.66
C LEU A 78 -4.90 3.89 3.33
N ALA A 79 -4.37 2.67 3.17
CA ALA A 79 -3.00 2.45 2.76
C ALA A 79 -2.88 1.21 1.88
N GLY A 80 -1.85 1.20 1.02
CA GLY A 80 -1.61 0.08 0.12
C GLY A 80 -0.20 0.07 -0.45
N PHE A 81 -0.10 -0.34 -1.70
CA PHE A 81 1.18 -0.51 -2.39
C PHE A 81 1.09 0.06 -3.80
N ASP A 82 2.25 0.35 -4.34
CA ASP A 82 2.50 0.79 -5.70
C ASP A 82 2.24 2.27 -5.97
N LEU A 83 3.07 2.81 -6.87
CA LEU A 83 3.05 4.22 -7.27
C LEU A 83 2.32 4.36 -8.60
N VAL A 84 1.00 4.43 -8.55
CA VAL A 84 0.15 4.61 -9.73
C VAL A 84 -0.66 5.90 -9.63
N ASP A 85 -0.98 6.50 -10.79
CA ASP A 85 -1.65 7.80 -10.84
C ASP A 85 -2.95 7.85 -10.02
N VAL A 86 -3.76 6.80 -10.09
CA VAL A 86 -5.03 6.74 -9.36
C VAL A 86 -4.86 6.77 -7.83
N VAL A 87 -3.76 6.21 -7.31
CA VAL A 87 -3.43 6.29 -5.89
C VAL A 87 -3.02 7.72 -5.52
N PHE A 88 -2.16 8.34 -6.34
CA PHE A 88 -1.75 9.73 -6.13
C PHE A 88 -2.92 10.71 -6.18
N GLU A 89 -3.88 10.50 -7.08
CA GLU A 89 -5.09 11.31 -7.12
C GLU A 89 -5.92 11.22 -5.83
N GLU A 90 -6.00 10.06 -5.23
CA GLU A 90 -6.71 9.88 -3.97
C GLU A 90 -5.87 10.36 -2.75
N MET A 91 -4.54 10.36 -2.84
CA MET A 91 -3.65 11.00 -1.87
C MET A 91 -3.82 12.54 -1.90
N ASP A 92 -3.86 13.15 -3.09
CA ASP A 92 -4.10 14.59 -3.24
C ASP A 92 -5.44 15.03 -2.65
N LYS A 93 -6.46 14.16 -2.72
CA LYS A 93 -7.77 14.38 -2.11
C LYS A 93 -7.81 14.08 -0.61
N GLY A 94 -6.72 13.55 -0.04
CA GLY A 94 -6.60 13.21 1.37
C GLY A 94 -7.26 11.89 1.79
N TYR A 95 -7.69 11.04 0.85
CA TYR A 95 -8.34 9.77 1.14
C TYR A 95 -7.36 8.61 1.31
N VAL A 96 -6.19 8.65 0.66
CA VAL A 96 -5.11 7.67 0.86
C VAL A 96 -3.98 8.35 1.63
N GLN A 97 -3.57 7.76 2.75
CA GLN A 97 -2.56 8.34 3.64
C GLN A 97 -1.18 7.79 3.39
N LEU A 98 -1.08 6.57 2.82
CA LEU A 98 0.21 5.90 2.64
C LEU A 98 0.15 4.91 1.49
N THR A 99 1.20 4.88 0.68
CA THR A 99 1.48 3.75 -0.21
C THR A 99 2.94 3.31 -0.08
N VAL A 100 3.20 2.04 -0.35
CA VAL A 100 4.57 1.49 -0.30
C VAL A 100 5.11 1.39 -1.72
N ASP A 101 6.20 2.09 -1.98
CA ASP A 101 6.96 1.93 -3.23
C ASP A 101 7.80 0.66 -3.17
N GLN A 102 7.49 -0.30 -4.02
CA GLN A 102 8.23 -1.55 -4.16
C GLN A 102 9.52 -1.40 -4.98
N GLN A 103 9.69 -0.29 -5.69
CA GLN A 103 10.81 -0.01 -6.58
C GLN A 103 11.01 -1.10 -7.65
N PRO A 104 10.01 -1.39 -8.50
CA PRO A 104 10.04 -2.53 -9.43
C PRO A 104 11.19 -2.46 -10.44
N TYR A 105 11.56 -1.26 -10.89
CA TYR A 105 12.75 -1.08 -11.73
C TYR A 105 14.00 -1.57 -11.02
N TYR A 106 14.17 -1.19 -9.75
CA TYR A 106 15.35 -1.56 -8.96
C TYR A 106 15.40 -3.06 -8.69
N GLN A 107 14.24 -3.69 -8.49
CA GLN A 107 14.15 -5.16 -8.37
C GLN A 107 14.71 -5.85 -9.62
N GLY A 108 14.27 -5.42 -10.80
CA GLY A 108 14.75 -5.99 -12.07
C GLY A 108 16.22 -5.68 -12.31
N TYR A 109 16.61 -4.41 -12.21
CA TYR A 109 17.97 -3.96 -12.47
C TYR A 109 18.99 -4.67 -11.57
N MET A 110 18.76 -4.68 -10.26
CA MET A 110 19.71 -5.26 -9.30
C MET A 110 19.80 -6.78 -9.41
N SER A 111 18.72 -7.46 -9.77
CA SER A 111 18.76 -8.90 -10.02
C SER A 111 19.70 -9.24 -11.21
N VAL A 112 19.55 -8.54 -12.31
CA VAL A 112 20.43 -8.73 -13.48
C VAL A 112 21.87 -8.33 -13.19
N HIS A 113 22.05 -7.18 -12.52
CA HIS A 113 23.37 -6.67 -12.16
C HIS A 113 24.14 -7.62 -11.25
N GLN A 114 23.49 -8.17 -10.23
CA GLN A 114 24.11 -9.16 -9.34
C GLN A 114 24.48 -10.44 -10.09
N LEU A 115 23.61 -10.97 -10.96
CA LEU A 115 23.92 -12.13 -11.78
C LEU A 115 25.16 -11.89 -12.65
N TYR A 116 25.28 -10.70 -13.24
CA TYR A 116 26.46 -10.32 -14.01
C TYR A 116 27.73 -10.31 -13.15
N LEU A 117 27.68 -9.71 -11.96
CA LEU A 117 28.82 -9.64 -11.04
C LEU A 117 29.23 -11.04 -10.53
N MET A 118 28.27 -11.88 -10.23
CA MET A 118 28.49 -13.26 -9.79
C MET A 118 29.19 -14.07 -10.89
N ASN A 119 28.68 -13.98 -12.11
CA ASN A 119 29.22 -14.77 -13.23
C ASN A 119 30.61 -14.28 -13.68
N LYS A 120 30.79 -12.97 -13.76
CA LYS A 120 32.04 -12.38 -14.29
C LYS A 120 33.17 -12.31 -13.27
N TYR A 121 32.83 -12.05 -12.01
CA TYR A 121 33.82 -11.75 -10.95
C TYR A 121 33.75 -12.68 -9.75
N GLY A 122 32.85 -13.66 -9.74
CA GLY A 122 32.69 -14.60 -8.62
C GLY A 122 32.21 -13.96 -7.33
N LEU A 123 31.57 -12.77 -7.39
CA LEU A 123 31.05 -12.10 -6.20
C LEU A 123 29.79 -12.79 -5.68
N SER A 124 29.54 -12.70 -4.38
CA SER A 124 28.30 -13.20 -3.78
C SER A 124 27.14 -12.24 -4.03
N ALA A 125 25.93 -12.79 -4.15
CA ALA A 125 24.71 -11.99 -4.15
C ALA A 125 24.46 -11.34 -2.79
N LEU A 126 23.77 -10.20 -2.82
CA LEU A 126 23.36 -9.45 -1.64
C LEU A 126 21.82 -9.44 -1.56
N ASP A 127 21.29 -9.52 -0.35
CA ASP A 127 19.86 -9.27 -0.11
C ASP A 127 19.57 -7.77 -0.17
N ILE A 128 18.66 -7.39 -1.07
CA ILE A 128 18.24 -5.99 -1.25
C ILE A 128 16.77 -5.88 -0.94
N ASN A 129 16.44 -5.16 0.11
CA ASN A 129 15.06 -4.88 0.47
C ASN A 129 14.57 -3.60 -0.24
N THR A 130 13.75 -3.77 -1.27
CA THR A 130 13.15 -2.68 -2.05
C THR A 130 11.81 -2.19 -1.49
N GLY A 131 11.25 -2.83 -0.47
CA GLY A 131 9.93 -2.55 0.09
C GLY A 131 9.91 -1.63 1.32
N LYS A 132 10.93 -0.81 1.54
CA LYS A 132 11.02 0.11 2.69
C LYS A 132 10.62 1.55 2.41
N ALA A 133 10.38 1.92 1.17
CA ALA A 133 9.99 3.28 0.82
C ALA A 133 8.50 3.47 1.09
N MET A 134 8.18 4.17 2.16
CA MET A 134 6.82 4.59 2.52
C MET A 134 6.60 5.99 1.98
N ILE A 135 5.55 6.16 1.19
CA ILE A 135 5.23 7.39 0.47
C ILE A 135 3.95 7.95 1.04
N GLY A 136 4.05 9.15 1.60
CA GLY A 136 2.91 9.93 2.08
C GLY A 136 2.49 11.01 1.07
N PRO A 137 1.41 11.77 1.38
CA PRO A 137 0.96 12.87 0.51
C PRO A 137 2.04 13.91 0.21
N ASP A 138 2.91 14.22 1.18
CA ASP A 138 3.99 15.20 1.01
C ASP A 138 5.08 14.78 0.01
N ASP A 139 5.18 13.48 -0.28
CA ASP A 139 6.17 12.93 -1.21
C ASP A 139 5.68 12.90 -2.66
N VAL A 140 4.37 13.02 -2.88
CA VAL A 140 3.71 12.79 -4.18
C VAL A 140 4.28 13.68 -5.28
N GLU A 141 4.43 14.98 -5.01
CA GLU A 141 4.95 15.93 -6.00
C GLU A 141 6.39 15.61 -6.40
N THR A 142 7.23 15.28 -5.43
CA THR A 142 8.61 14.87 -5.67
C THR A 142 8.65 13.61 -6.56
N ILE A 143 7.79 12.62 -6.28
CA ILE A 143 7.75 11.39 -7.06
C ILE A 143 7.23 11.64 -8.49
N ARG A 144 6.22 12.48 -8.64
CA ARG A 144 5.71 12.88 -9.96
C ARG A 144 6.79 13.55 -10.82
N SER A 145 7.70 14.31 -10.21
CA SER A 145 8.80 14.94 -10.93
C SER A 145 9.74 13.94 -11.61
N PHE A 146 9.79 12.69 -11.13
CA PHE A 146 10.56 11.60 -11.74
C PHE A 146 9.77 10.78 -12.78
N LYS A 147 8.51 11.10 -13.00
CA LYS A 147 7.68 10.44 -14.02
C LYS A 147 8.31 10.68 -15.41
N GLY A 148 8.54 9.60 -16.14
CA GLY A 148 9.22 9.66 -17.45
C GLY A 148 10.72 9.38 -17.42
N MET A 149 11.35 9.28 -16.25
CA MET A 149 12.77 8.88 -16.14
C MET A 149 12.98 7.36 -16.26
N SER A 150 11.93 6.60 -16.50
CA SER A 150 11.95 5.10 -16.66
C SER A 150 12.59 4.34 -15.50
N VAL A 151 12.67 4.93 -14.32
CA VAL A 151 13.26 4.33 -13.10
C VAL A 151 12.22 4.13 -11.97
N ARG A 152 10.98 4.52 -12.26
CA ARG A 152 9.82 4.38 -11.35
C ARG A 152 8.56 4.09 -12.15
#